data_58a03698b8fd91287df02828b7c5ca76
#
_entry.id   58a03698b8fd91287df02828b7c5ca76
#
_cell.length_a   1.000
_cell.length_b   1.000
_cell.length_c   1.000
_cell.angle_alpha   90.00
_cell.angle_beta   90.00
_cell.angle_gamma   90.00
#
_symmetry.space_group_name_H-M   'P 1'
#
loop_
_entity.id
_entity.type
_entity.pdbx_description
1 polymer ?
#
loop_
_entity_poly.entity_id
_entity_poly.type
_entity_poly.pdbx_seq_one_letter_code
_entity_poly.pdbx_strand_id
1 'polypeptide(L)'
;MGCNLKDIAPAQQTSLKALAGKRVGIDAFLTAFQFLTTMRDRSPQGDGMPLRDANGNPVSHLMGFLHRTATLLAMGIKPVYVFDGTSPELKADEMAARRARRLEAEAVHKEALAAGDFALAQKMAARIMHYSPQMVKETQQLLDLMGVPWVTAAAEGEAQAAVMAAKLSLIHI
;
A
#
# COMPACT_ATOMS: atom_id res chain seq x y z
N MET A 1 5.83 -9.19 8.25
CA MET A 1 5.23 -10.55 8.34
C MET A 1 4.09 -10.43 9.35
N GLY A 2 2.85 -10.69 8.92
CA GLY A 2 1.71 -10.69 9.83
C GLY A 2 1.59 -12.05 10.54
N CYS A 3 1.11 -12.04 11.79
CA CYS A 3 0.74 -13.26 12.50
C CYS A 3 -0.65 -13.73 12.02
N ASN A 4 -0.84 -15.05 11.92
CA ASN A 4 -2.17 -15.58 11.68
C ASN A 4 -2.97 -15.57 13.00
N LEU A 5 -3.91 -14.64 13.11
CA LEU A 5 -4.74 -14.48 14.31
C LEU A 5 -6.11 -15.18 14.21
N LYS A 6 -6.36 -15.95 13.15
CA LYS A 6 -7.68 -16.54 12.88
C LYS A 6 -8.19 -17.45 14.00
N ASP A 7 -7.28 -18.09 14.73
CA ASP A 7 -7.63 -19.01 15.81
C ASP A 7 -7.76 -18.31 17.19
N ILE A 8 -7.35 -17.04 17.27
CA ILE A 8 -7.30 -16.28 18.53
C ILE A 8 -8.35 -15.17 18.52
N ALA A 9 -8.60 -14.53 17.38
CA ALA A 9 -9.55 -13.43 17.27
C ALA A 9 -10.90 -13.95 16.77
N PRO A 10 -12.02 -13.64 17.48
CA PRO A 10 -13.36 -13.97 16.98
C PRO A 10 -13.61 -13.17 15.69
N ALA A 11 -13.70 -13.87 14.56
CA ALA A 11 -13.98 -13.26 13.27
C ALA A 11 -15.41 -13.58 12.83
N GLN A 12 -16.14 -12.55 12.44
CA GLN A 12 -17.47 -12.69 11.85
C GLN A 12 -17.37 -12.43 10.34
N GLN A 13 -17.81 -13.38 9.53
CA GLN A 13 -17.86 -13.19 8.10
C GLN A 13 -18.90 -12.13 7.74
N THR A 14 -18.50 -11.13 6.96
CA THR A 14 -19.36 -10.04 6.52
C THR A 14 -19.11 -9.73 5.03
N SER A 15 -19.96 -8.91 4.44
CA SER A 15 -19.81 -8.43 3.07
C SER A 15 -19.54 -6.93 3.06
N LEU A 16 -18.92 -6.42 1.99
CA LEU A 16 -18.74 -4.98 1.81
C LEU A 16 -20.08 -4.22 1.82
N LYS A 17 -21.16 -4.83 1.31
CA LYS A 17 -22.50 -4.22 1.34
C LYS A 17 -23.00 -3.96 2.78
N ALA A 18 -22.67 -4.82 3.71
CA ALA A 18 -23.03 -4.66 5.12
C ALA A 18 -22.30 -3.49 5.81
N LEU A 19 -21.26 -2.95 5.18
CA LEU A 19 -20.50 -1.79 5.66
C LEU A 19 -21.06 -0.45 5.13
N ALA A 20 -22.13 -0.46 4.32
CA ALA A 20 -22.78 0.76 3.84
C ALA A 20 -23.17 1.68 5.02
N GLY A 21 -22.87 2.97 4.89
CA GLY A 21 -23.06 3.98 5.94
C GLY A 21 -21.99 3.97 7.04
N LYS A 22 -21.16 2.94 7.13
CA LYS A 22 -20.10 2.83 8.13
C LYS A 22 -18.85 3.61 7.76
N ARG A 23 -18.12 4.11 8.78
CA ARG A 23 -16.76 4.61 8.64
C ARG A 23 -15.79 3.44 8.74
N VAL A 24 -14.85 3.35 7.79
CA VAL A 24 -13.90 2.24 7.71
C VAL A 24 -12.48 2.78 7.68
N GLY A 25 -11.69 2.41 8.68
CA GLY A 25 -10.25 2.71 8.74
C GLY A 25 -9.47 1.76 7.84
N ILE A 26 -8.65 2.30 6.96
CA ILE A 26 -7.90 1.54 5.96
C ILE A 26 -6.42 1.89 6.10
N ASP A 27 -5.58 0.87 6.27
CA ASP A 27 -4.13 1.03 6.23
C ASP A 27 -3.69 1.48 4.84
N ALA A 28 -3.10 2.69 4.77
CA ALA A 28 -2.66 3.27 3.50
C ALA A 28 -1.41 2.56 2.94
N PHE A 29 -0.47 2.15 3.82
CA PHE A 29 0.77 1.50 3.39
C PHE A 29 0.52 0.10 2.85
N LEU A 30 -0.27 -0.70 3.55
CA LEU A 30 -0.64 -2.04 3.08
C LEU A 30 -1.42 -1.94 1.76
N THR A 31 -2.37 -1.01 1.67
CA THR A 31 -3.17 -0.75 0.47
C THR A 31 -2.29 -0.33 -0.71
N ALA A 32 -1.37 0.62 -0.51
CA ALA A 32 -0.42 1.07 -1.53
C ALA A 32 0.45 -0.09 -2.02
N PHE A 33 0.98 -0.90 -1.08
CA PHE A 33 1.81 -2.05 -1.42
C PHE A 33 1.06 -3.09 -2.27
N GLN A 34 -0.22 -3.35 -1.96
CA GLN A 34 -1.07 -4.19 -2.80
C GLN A 34 -1.15 -3.66 -4.24
N PHE A 35 -1.36 -2.36 -4.43
CA PHE A 35 -1.44 -1.77 -5.78
C PHE A 35 -0.11 -1.85 -6.51
N LEU A 36 0.99 -1.48 -5.85
CA LEU A 36 2.33 -1.56 -6.43
C LEU A 36 2.71 -2.98 -6.84
N THR A 37 2.25 -4.00 -6.11
CA THR A 37 2.55 -5.41 -6.42
C THR A 37 1.62 -6.03 -7.46
N THR A 38 0.39 -5.55 -7.60
CA THR A 38 -0.60 -6.10 -8.53
C THR A 38 -0.65 -5.36 -9.86
N MET A 39 -0.51 -4.02 -9.84
CA MET A 39 -0.58 -3.15 -11.02
C MET A 39 0.82 -2.83 -11.54
N ARG A 40 1.40 -3.79 -12.27
CA ARG A 40 2.78 -3.75 -12.79
C ARG A 40 2.80 -4.05 -14.28
N ASP A 41 3.85 -3.61 -14.96
CA ASP A 41 4.12 -4.05 -16.31
C ASP A 41 4.58 -5.52 -16.31
N ARG A 42 3.64 -6.41 -16.64
CA ARG A 42 3.85 -7.85 -16.77
C ARG A 42 3.83 -8.30 -18.23
N SER A 43 4.02 -7.38 -19.18
CA SER A 43 4.16 -7.74 -20.58
C SER A 43 5.40 -8.65 -20.77
N PRO A 44 5.48 -9.43 -21.85
CA PRO A 44 6.61 -10.34 -22.08
C PRO A 44 7.99 -9.66 -22.04
N GLN A 45 8.03 -8.37 -22.40
CA GLN A 45 9.23 -7.51 -22.38
C GLN A 45 9.15 -6.43 -21.28
N GLY A 46 8.18 -6.52 -20.39
CA GLY A 46 7.98 -5.60 -19.28
C GLY A 46 9.05 -5.74 -18.21
N ASP A 47 9.39 -4.63 -17.59
CA ASP A 47 10.39 -4.58 -16.52
C ASP A 47 9.87 -5.05 -15.15
N GLY A 48 8.58 -5.37 -15.05
CA GLY A 48 7.92 -5.78 -13.81
C GLY A 48 7.72 -4.68 -12.79
N MET A 49 8.06 -3.45 -13.11
CA MET A 49 7.88 -2.29 -12.23
C MET A 49 6.44 -1.78 -12.25
N PRO A 50 6.02 -0.94 -11.28
CA PRO A 50 4.71 -0.30 -11.31
C PRO A 50 4.45 0.45 -12.62
N LEU A 51 3.18 0.52 -13.02
CA LEU A 51 2.76 1.29 -14.20
C LEU A 51 3.21 2.74 -14.06
N ARG A 52 3.58 3.34 -15.20
CA ARG A 52 4.13 4.70 -15.28
C ARG A 52 3.31 5.57 -16.22
N ASP A 53 3.37 6.88 -15.99
CA ASP A 53 2.87 7.87 -16.92
C ASP A 53 3.83 8.06 -18.12
N ALA A 54 3.46 8.97 -19.05
CA ALA A 54 4.28 9.29 -20.21
C ALA A 54 5.65 9.90 -19.85
N ASN A 55 5.83 10.41 -18.62
CA ASN A 55 7.08 10.99 -18.12
C ASN A 55 7.93 9.96 -17.35
N GLY A 56 7.43 8.72 -17.21
CA GLY A 56 8.10 7.66 -16.46
C GLY A 56 7.82 7.64 -14.96
N ASN A 57 6.93 8.47 -14.44
CA ASN A 57 6.58 8.49 -13.02
C ASN A 57 5.64 7.32 -12.68
N PRO A 58 5.85 6.63 -11.55
CA PRO A 58 4.96 5.56 -11.13
C PRO A 58 3.55 6.08 -10.80
N VAL A 59 2.51 5.46 -11.37
CA VAL A 59 1.11 5.87 -11.16
C VAL A 59 0.22 4.77 -10.58
N SER A 60 0.72 3.55 -10.41
CA SER A 60 -0.07 2.42 -9.90
C SER A 60 -0.75 2.70 -8.57
N HIS A 61 -0.07 3.39 -7.64
CA HIS A 61 -0.64 3.80 -6.36
C HIS A 61 -1.82 4.75 -6.56
N LEU A 62 -1.67 5.79 -7.37
CA LEU A 62 -2.74 6.77 -7.64
C LEU A 62 -3.96 6.09 -8.29
N MET A 63 -3.75 5.28 -9.32
CA MET A 63 -4.81 4.53 -9.98
C MET A 63 -5.54 3.59 -9.00
N GLY A 64 -4.78 2.86 -8.19
CA GLY A 64 -5.33 1.94 -7.21
C GLY A 64 -6.16 2.65 -6.13
N PHE A 65 -5.62 3.71 -5.56
CA PHE A 65 -6.36 4.51 -4.55
C PHE A 65 -7.61 5.14 -5.16
N LEU A 66 -7.52 5.74 -6.34
CA LEU A 66 -8.66 6.34 -7.02
C LEU A 66 -9.80 5.32 -7.22
N HIS A 67 -9.50 4.18 -7.85
CA HIS A 67 -10.51 3.18 -8.17
C HIS A 67 -11.11 2.51 -6.92
N ARG A 68 -10.26 2.12 -5.97
CA ARG A 68 -10.75 1.49 -4.72
C ARG A 68 -11.60 2.45 -3.91
N THR A 69 -11.15 3.68 -3.76
CA THR A 69 -11.87 4.71 -3.00
C THR A 69 -13.21 5.04 -3.65
N ALA A 70 -13.24 5.26 -4.97
CA ALA A 70 -14.47 5.48 -5.71
C ALA A 70 -15.46 4.32 -5.55
N THR A 71 -14.96 3.07 -5.61
CA THR A 71 -15.79 1.87 -5.39
C THR A 71 -16.39 1.84 -3.98
N LEU A 72 -15.59 2.12 -2.94
CA LEU A 72 -16.08 2.15 -1.57
C LEU A 72 -17.14 3.25 -1.36
N LEU A 73 -16.90 4.45 -1.88
CA LEU A 73 -17.85 5.55 -1.83
C LEU A 73 -19.16 5.21 -2.57
N ALA A 74 -19.08 4.59 -3.74
CA ALA A 74 -20.27 4.14 -4.50
C ALA A 74 -21.09 3.08 -3.74
N MET A 75 -20.46 2.30 -2.87
CA MET A 75 -21.15 1.36 -1.97
C MET A 75 -21.69 2.03 -0.70
N GLY A 76 -21.57 3.35 -0.56
CA GLY A 76 -21.97 4.09 0.64
C GLY A 76 -21.04 3.92 1.84
N ILE A 77 -19.86 3.35 1.66
CA ILE A 77 -18.83 3.19 2.70
C ILE A 77 -18.06 4.52 2.84
N LYS A 78 -17.71 4.90 4.05
CA LYS A 78 -16.97 6.13 4.35
C LYS A 78 -15.53 5.78 4.73
N PRO A 79 -14.60 5.67 3.75
CA PRO A 79 -13.21 5.32 4.04
C PRO A 79 -12.48 6.45 4.78
N VAL A 80 -11.58 6.07 5.68
CA VAL A 80 -10.61 6.94 6.34
C VAL A 80 -9.24 6.25 6.20
N TYR A 81 -8.31 6.86 5.50
CA TYR A 81 -6.98 6.28 5.33
C TYR A 81 -6.06 6.64 6.48
N VAL A 82 -5.32 5.64 6.98
CA VAL A 82 -4.36 5.82 8.05
C VAL A 82 -2.96 5.58 7.50
N PHE A 83 -2.13 6.61 7.53
CA PHE A 83 -0.73 6.56 7.12
C PHE A 83 0.15 6.31 8.34
N ASP A 84 1.21 5.51 8.18
CA ASP A 84 2.23 5.34 9.21
C ASP A 84 2.91 6.68 9.52
N GLY A 85 3.24 6.86 10.79
CA GLY A 85 4.06 7.95 11.28
C GLY A 85 5.54 7.59 11.34
N THR A 86 6.20 8.09 12.37
CA THR A 86 7.62 7.80 12.61
C THR A 86 7.79 6.36 13.08
N SER A 87 8.60 5.58 12.34
CA SER A 87 8.94 4.21 12.78
C SER A 87 9.69 4.21 14.11
N PRO A 88 9.35 3.30 15.04
CA PRO A 88 10.10 3.14 16.27
C PRO A 88 11.58 2.84 16.02
N GLU A 89 12.46 3.37 16.86
CA GLU A 89 13.92 3.14 16.78
C GLU A 89 14.30 1.66 16.79
N LEU A 90 13.52 0.83 17.48
CA LEU A 90 13.69 -0.63 17.54
C LEU A 90 13.62 -1.33 16.16
N LYS A 91 13.09 -0.66 15.12
CA LYS A 91 13.03 -1.19 13.75
C LYS A 91 14.15 -0.70 12.84
N ALA A 92 15.08 0.12 13.33
CA ALA A 92 16.14 0.72 12.50
C ALA A 92 17.00 -0.33 11.79
N ASP A 93 17.43 -1.38 12.51
CA ASP A 93 18.26 -2.45 11.94
C ASP A 93 17.52 -3.26 10.88
N GLU A 94 16.23 -3.55 11.12
CA GLU A 94 15.40 -4.25 10.12
C GLU A 94 15.20 -3.40 8.87
N MET A 95 14.99 -2.10 9.02
CA MET A 95 14.86 -1.16 7.91
C MET A 95 16.16 -1.05 7.11
N ALA A 96 17.32 -1.01 7.78
CA ALA A 96 18.62 -1.03 7.12
C ALA A 96 18.84 -2.33 6.33
N ALA A 97 18.51 -3.48 6.92
CA ALA A 97 18.60 -4.77 6.23
C ALA A 97 17.64 -4.88 5.02
N ARG A 98 16.42 -4.34 5.12
CA ARG A 98 15.48 -4.27 4.00
C ARG A 98 16.00 -3.38 2.89
N ARG A 99 16.61 -2.23 3.23
CA ARG A 99 17.22 -1.32 2.25
C ARG A 99 18.38 -1.98 1.52
N ALA A 100 19.26 -2.69 2.23
CA ALA A 100 20.38 -3.40 1.62
C ALA A 100 19.91 -4.46 0.60
N ARG A 101 18.93 -5.31 0.99
CA ARG A 101 18.34 -6.31 0.09
C ARG A 101 17.65 -5.69 -1.14
N ARG A 102 17.06 -4.50 -0.99
CA ARG A 102 16.46 -3.77 -2.10
C ARG A 102 17.53 -3.30 -3.09
N LEU A 103 18.62 -2.69 -2.61
CA LEU A 103 19.73 -2.23 -3.45
C LEU A 103 20.37 -3.38 -4.23
N GLU A 104 20.56 -4.53 -3.59
CA GLU A 104 21.04 -5.75 -4.26
C GLU A 104 20.07 -6.18 -5.37
N ALA A 105 18.78 -6.22 -5.08
CA ALA A 105 17.77 -6.58 -6.08
C ALA A 105 17.71 -5.57 -7.25
N GLU A 106 17.93 -4.28 -7.00
CA GLU A 106 17.99 -3.23 -8.01
C GLU A 106 19.18 -3.45 -8.99
N ALA A 107 20.34 -3.85 -8.48
CA ALA A 107 21.50 -4.17 -9.32
C ALA A 107 21.20 -5.37 -10.22
N VAL A 108 20.70 -6.47 -9.64
CA VAL A 108 20.33 -7.68 -10.41
C VAL A 108 19.23 -7.40 -11.42
N HIS A 109 18.23 -6.58 -11.08
CA HIS A 109 17.17 -6.17 -12.00
C HIS A 109 17.73 -5.43 -13.23
N LYS A 110 18.64 -4.49 -13.01
CA LYS A 110 19.28 -3.72 -14.08
C LYS A 110 20.11 -4.62 -15.01
N GLU A 111 20.88 -5.55 -14.45
CA GLU A 111 21.66 -6.52 -15.19
C GLU A 111 20.76 -7.45 -16.02
N ALA A 112 19.67 -7.95 -15.42
CA ALA A 112 18.71 -8.81 -16.11
C ALA A 112 18.05 -8.11 -17.30
N LEU A 113 17.66 -6.84 -17.15
CA LEU A 113 17.13 -6.04 -18.26
C LEU A 113 18.16 -5.86 -19.39
N ALA A 114 19.42 -5.57 -19.04
CA ALA A 114 20.50 -5.43 -20.01
C ALA A 114 20.79 -6.73 -20.77
N ALA A 115 20.62 -7.88 -20.11
CA ALA A 115 20.76 -9.21 -20.70
C ALA A 115 19.51 -9.71 -21.46
N GLY A 116 18.39 -8.97 -21.41
CA GLY A 116 17.11 -9.38 -22.00
C GLY A 116 16.41 -10.49 -21.22
N ASP A 117 16.83 -10.77 -19.98
CA ASP A 117 16.16 -11.72 -19.08
C ASP A 117 15.01 -11.05 -18.34
N PHE A 118 13.89 -10.85 -19.06
CA PHE A 118 12.71 -10.21 -18.52
C PHE A 118 12.05 -11.02 -17.39
N ALA A 119 12.20 -12.33 -17.37
CA ALA A 119 11.66 -13.18 -16.33
C ALA A 119 12.37 -12.92 -14.98
N LEU A 120 13.70 -12.85 -14.99
CA LEU A 120 14.48 -12.50 -13.82
C LEU A 120 14.23 -11.04 -13.41
N ALA A 121 14.17 -10.11 -14.37
CA ALA A 121 13.85 -8.70 -14.08
C ALA A 121 12.51 -8.56 -13.35
N GLN A 122 11.44 -9.17 -13.84
CA GLN A 122 10.12 -9.13 -13.21
C GLN A 122 10.09 -9.77 -11.81
N LYS A 123 10.89 -10.81 -11.59
CA LYS A 123 11.06 -11.43 -10.26
C LYS A 123 11.78 -10.48 -9.30
N MET A 124 12.82 -9.80 -9.76
CA MET A 124 13.56 -8.82 -8.93
C MET A 124 12.74 -7.58 -8.66
N ALA A 125 11.97 -7.09 -9.62
CA ALA A 125 11.07 -5.95 -9.46
C ALA A 125 10.15 -6.08 -8.23
N ALA A 126 9.67 -7.29 -7.93
CA ALA A 126 8.86 -7.53 -6.73
C ALA A 126 9.60 -7.25 -5.41
N ARG A 127 10.93 -7.33 -5.39
CA ARG A 127 11.78 -7.08 -4.21
C ARG A 127 12.21 -5.63 -4.07
N ILE A 128 12.18 -4.88 -5.18
CA ILE A 128 12.56 -3.46 -5.24
C ILE A 128 11.42 -2.56 -4.79
N MET A 129 10.18 -2.98 -5.00
CA MET A 129 9.01 -2.15 -4.75
C MET A 129 8.95 -1.64 -3.32
N HIS A 130 8.73 -0.34 -3.21
CA HIS A 130 8.48 0.34 -1.95
C HIS A 130 7.56 1.52 -2.18
N TYR A 131 6.80 1.87 -1.16
CA TYR A 131 5.95 3.05 -1.16
C TYR A 131 6.79 4.24 -0.67
N SER A 132 7.23 5.08 -1.61
CA SER A 132 8.15 6.17 -1.33
C SER A 132 7.48 7.36 -0.65
N PRO A 133 8.23 8.23 0.04
CA PRO A 133 7.67 9.46 0.62
C PRO A 133 6.99 10.38 -0.41
N GLN A 134 7.46 10.39 -1.65
CA GLN A 134 6.83 11.14 -2.72
C GLN A 134 5.45 10.55 -3.07
N MET A 135 5.36 9.23 -3.22
CA MET A 135 4.08 8.54 -3.47
C MET A 135 3.08 8.76 -2.32
N VAL A 136 3.57 8.81 -1.06
CA VAL A 136 2.73 9.15 0.10
C VAL A 136 2.09 10.52 -0.07
N LYS A 137 2.88 11.54 -0.39
CA LYS A 137 2.38 12.91 -0.61
C LYS A 137 1.38 12.98 -1.76
N GLU A 138 1.67 12.32 -2.87
CA GLU A 138 0.78 12.25 -4.03
C GLU A 138 -0.55 11.58 -3.69
N THR A 139 -0.50 10.48 -2.90
CA THR A 139 -1.73 9.82 -2.42
C THR A 139 -2.54 10.72 -1.50
N GLN A 140 -1.88 11.41 -0.57
CA GLN A 140 -2.56 12.37 0.32
C GLN A 140 -3.25 13.48 -0.48
N GLN A 141 -2.56 14.06 -1.46
CA GLN A 141 -3.15 15.06 -2.37
C GLN A 141 -4.34 14.51 -3.16
N LEU A 142 -4.24 13.28 -3.66
CA LEU A 142 -5.37 12.63 -4.33
C LEU A 142 -6.57 12.48 -3.40
N LEU A 143 -6.36 12.03 -2.16
CA LEU A 143 -7.43 11.88 -1.17
C LEU A 143 -8.07 13.22 -0.79
N ASP A 144 -7.27 14.29 -0.67
CA ASP A 144 -7.76 15.64 -0.45
C ASP A 144 -8.68 16.11 -1.59
N LEU A 145 -8.24 15.89 -2.85
CA LEU A 145 -9.04 16.21 -4.03
C LEU A 145 -10.34 15.40 -4.14
N MET A 146 -10.33 14.17 -3.61
CA MET A 146 -11.52 13.31 -3.53
C MET A 146 -12.42 13.64 -2.33
N GLY A 147 -12.03 14.53 -1.43
CA GLY A 147 -12.74 14.83 -0.19
C GLY A 147 -12.77 13.67 0.80
N VAL A 148 -11.76 12.80 0.75
CA VAL A 148 -11.66 11.61 1.59
C VAL A 148 -10.71 11.85 2.76
N PRO A 149 -11.16 11.70 4.01
CA PRO A 149 -10.32 11.97 5.17
C PRO A 149 -9.17 10.96 5.29
N TRP A 150 -8.04 11.47 5.73
CA TRP A 150 -6.87 10.67 6.08
C TRP A 150 -6.20 11.23 7.35
N VAL A 151 -5.43 10.40 8.02
CA VAL A 151 -4.66 10.76 9.21
C VAL A 151 -3.26 10.14 9.13
N THR A 152 -2.28 10.81 9.71
CA THR A 152 -0.96 10.22 9.96
C THR A 152 -0.90 9.76 11.41
N ALA A 153 -0.58 8.50 11.64
CA ALA A 153 -0.41 7.94 12.96
C ALA A 153 0.79 8.56 13.68
N ALA A 154 0.76 8.59 15.00
CA ALA A 154 1.93 9.01 15.78
C ALA A 154 3.13 8.06 15.60
N ALA A 155 2.84 6.76 15.39
CA ALA A 155 3.79 5.70 15.12
C ALA A 155 3.25 4.75 14.03
N GLU A 156 2.74 3.58 14.39
CA GLU A 156 2.21 2.58 13.46
C GLU A 156 0.73 2.85 13.13
N GLY A 157 0.38 2.76 11.84
CA GLY A 157 -0.98 2.99 11.35
C GLY A 157 -1.98 1.99 11.93
N GLU A 158 -1.58 0.72 12.07
CA GLU A 158 -2.43 -0.33 12.65
C GLU A 158 -2.89 0.01 14.09
N ALA A 159 -1.95 0.46 14.94
CA ALA A 159 -2.27 0.88 16.30
C ALA A 159 -3.20 2.09 16.32
N GLN A 160 -2.97 3.06 15.46
CA GLN A 160 -3.83 4.24 15.31
C GLN A 160 -5.22 3.84 14.82
N ALA A 161 -5.33 2.98 13.82
CA ALA A 161 -6.60 2.49 13.29
C ALA A 161 -7.40 1.72 14.37
N ALA A 162 -6.73 0.91 15.21
CA ALA A 162 -7.36 0.21 16.32
C ALA A 162 -7.92 1.20 17.37
N VAL A 163 -7.17 2.24 17.75
CA VAL A 163 -7.64 3.30 18.65
C VAL A 163 -8.84 4.04 18.06
N MET A 164 -8.79 4.35 16.78
CA MET A 164 -9.90 5.01 16.08
C MET A 164 -11.13 4.12 16.01
N ALA A 165 -10.96 2.82 15.79
CA ALA A 165 -12.06 1.85 15.82
C ALA A 165 -12.75 1.85 17.19
N ALA A 166 -11.98 1.80 18.27
CA ALA A 166 -12.50 1.79 19.63
C ALA A 166 -13.20 3.11 20.03
N LYS A 167 -12.63 4.27 19.64
CA LYS A 167 -13.10 5.59 20.10
C LYS A 167 -14.07 6.29 19.15
N LEU A 168 -14.00 6.05 17.85
CA LEU A 168 -14.73 6.78 16.82
C LEU A 168 -15.76 5.93 16.07
N SER A 169 -16.06 4.72 16.57
CA SER A 169 -16.96 3.77 15.89
C SER A 169 -16.55 3.51 14.43
N LEU A 170 -15.26 3.41 14.19
CA LEU A 170 -14.70 2.93 12.93
C LEU A 170 -14.65 1.40 12.90
N ILE A 171 -14.71 0.83 11.71
CA ILE A 171 -14.36 -0.56 11.47
C ILE A 171 -12.97 -0.55 10.83
N HIS A 172 -12.02 -1.30 11.38
CA HIS A 172 -10.70 -1.48 10.77
C HIS A 172 -10.71 -2.70 9.84
N ILE A 173 -10.23 -2.52 8.61
CA ILE A 173 -10.06 -3.58 7.59
C ILE A 173 -8.70 -3.44 6.90
#